data_be1199455a2fcb04f827a4b11ed91e1e
#
_entry.id   be1199455a2fcb04f827a4b11ed91e1e
#
_cell.length_a   1.000
_cell.length_b   1.000
_cell.length_c   1.000
_cell.angle_alpha   90.00
_cell.angle_beta   90.00
_cell.angle_gamma   90.00
#
_symmetry.space_group_name_H-M   'P 1'
#
loop_
_entity.id
_entity.type
_entity.pdbx_description
1 polymer ?
#
loop_
_entity_poly.entity_id
_entity_poly.type
_entity_poly.pdbx_seq_one_letter_code
_entity_poly.pdbx_strand_id
1 'polypeptide(L)'
;MNISSRIKKNLAFYLLAAVFAFAPLCNADAQSDDNEFGIWTTLEASKKINKKLKLDFEAELRTIEGVGDIERVSLGAGASYKFTKWLKASAGYIFIYSHSLEEKKPKTDDPLIIDGIGTFYDYNVDHAYWTERHRFHLSLTGEYKIGRVELSLRERLQYTRTNSAVTDESKYRWHQQFDADFNEIEPTLELKETAPELKETKYNTTLRSRLTAKWDIAKCKVTPFASVELYTRLDDWKGCDKMRYRIGASYKINKDNSVSLFYMYQDANDDDEPKGHAIGLGYSIDL
;
A
#
# COMPACT_ATOMS: atom_id res chain seq x y z
N MET A 1 -27.00 35.65 10.94
CA MET A 1 -25.69 34.97 10.78
C MET A 1 -25.97 33.47 10.67
N ASN A 2 -25.73 32.92 9.49
CA ASN A 2 -26.33 31.66 9.03
C ASN A 2 -25.71 30.43 9.73
N ILE A 3 -26.50 29.60 10.42
CA ILE A 3 -26.13 28.36 11.12
C ILE A 3 -25.32 27.43 10.19
N SER A 4 -25.66 27.41 8.90
CA SER A 4 -24.95 26.66 7.85
C SER A 4 -23.46 27.04 7.70
N SER A 5 -23.06 28.30 7.93
CA SER A 5 -21.66 28.73 7.80
C SER A 5 -20.81 28.35 9.01
N ARG A 6 -21.41 28.25 10.20
CA ARG A 6 -20.71 27.77 11.42
C ARG A 6 -20.43 26.27 11.39
N ILE A 7 -21.43 25.48 10.93
CA ILE A 7 -21.27 24.02 10.77
C ILE A 7 -20.18 23.71 9.76
N LYS A 8 -20.09 24.45 8.65
CA LYS A 8 -19.06 24.26 7.63
C LYS A 8 -17.65 24.58 8.13
N LYS A 9 -17.47 25.62 8.95
CA LYS A 9 -16.17 25.98 9.53
C LYS A 9 -15.70 24.94 10.56
N ASN A 10 -16.63 24.46 11.40
CA ASN A 10 -16.30 23.47 12.42
C ASN A 10 -15.99 22.10 11.80
N LEU A 11 -16.67 21.71 10.70
CA LEU A 11 -16.40 20.43 10.03
C LEU A 11 -14.97 20.36 9.46
N ALA A 12 -14.46 21.44 8.85
CA ALA A 12 -13.08 21.51 8.38
C ALA A 12 -12.06 21.38 9.54
N PHE A 13 -12.37 21.98 10.68
CA PHE A 13 -11.54 21.89 11.88
C PHE A 13 -11.56 20.46 12.46
N TYR A 14 -12.71 19.80 12.53
CA TYR A 14 -12.81 18.42 13.00
C TYR A 14 -12.17 17.43 12.04
N LEU A 15 -12.24 17.65 10.71
CA LEU A 15 -11.55 16.85 9.70
C LEU A 15 -10.03 16.97 9.84
N LEU A 16 -9.52 18.17 10.09
CA LEU A 16 -8.10 18.42 10.32
C LEU A 16 -7.62 17.83 11.66
N ALA A 17 -8.41 17.99 12.72
CA ALA A 17 -8.11 17.45 14.05
C ALA A 17 -8.10 15.92 14.07
N ALA A 18 -9.00 15.25 13.33
CA ALA A 18 -9.04 13.79 13.24
C ALA A 18 -7.75 13.23 12.60
N VAL A 19 -7.20 13.87 11.57
CA VAL A 19 -5.94 13.44 10.94
C VAL A 19 -4.76 13.63 11.89
N PHE A 20 -4.71 14.75 12.63
CA PHE A 20 -3.63 15.01 13.60
C PHE A 20 -3.74 14.14 14.87
N ALA A 21 -4.93 13.67 15.23
CA ALA A 21 -5.12 12.78 16.38
C ALA A 21 -4.59 11.35 16.11
N PHE A 22 -4.54 10.93 14.85
CA PHE A 22 -4.01 9.61 14.44
C PHE A 22 -2.53 9.63 14.03
N ALA A 23 -1.97 10.80 13.70
CA ALA A 23 -0.57 10.93 13.26
C ALA A 23 0.50 10.45 14.28
N PRO A 24 0.32 10.60 15.61
CA PRO A 24 1.34 10.16 16.57
C PRO A 24 1.34 8.65 16.86
N LEU A 25 0.44 7.86 16.27
CA LEU A 25 0.36 6.41 16.51
C LEU A 25 1.28 5.59 15.59
N CYS A 26 1.91 6.22 14.60
CA CYS A 26 2.89 5.59 13.73
C CYS A 26 4.29 5.90 14.26
N ASN A 27 4.83 5.06 15.13
CA ASN A 27 6.26 5.04 15.41
C ASN A 27 6.94 4.36 14.21
N ALA A 28 7.49 5.16 13.31
CA ALA A 28 8.36 4.66 12.27
C ALA A 28 9.71 4.31 12.93
N ASP A 29 9.87 3.08 13.35
CA ASP A 29 11.20 2.54 13.62
C ASP A 29 11.89 2.35 12.27
N ALA A 30 12.75 3.30 11.95
CA ALA A 30 13.54 3.31 10.73
C ALA A 30 14.67 2.27 10.84
N GLN A 31 14.40 1.02 10.53
CA GLN A 31 15.44 0.00 10.44
C GLN A 31 15.14 -1.07 9.38
N SER A 32 15.21 -0.64 8.10
CA SER A 32 15.61 -1.50 6.98
C SER A 32 16.07 -0.61 5.82
N ASP A 33 17.25 -0.91 5.27
CA ASP A 33 17.91 -0.15 4.19
C ASP A 33 17.30 -0.41 2.81
N ASP A 34 16.21 -1.15 2.70
CA ASP A 34 15.58 -1.54 1.44
C ASP A 34 14.49 -0.55 1.02
N ASN A 35 14.92 0.60 0.50
CA ASN A 35 14.03 1.55 -0.16
C ASN A 35 13.76 1.07 -1.59
N GLU A 36 12.72 0.29 -1.79
CA GLU A 36 12.30 -0.15 -3.12
C GLU A 36 11.74 1.01 -3.96
N PHE A 37 12.03 0.97 -5.26
CA PHE A 37 11.48 1.89 -6.23
C PHE A 37 10.61 1.15 -7.23
N GLY A 38 9.38 1.64 -7.47
CA GLY A 38 8.44 1.04 -8.40
C GLY A 38 7.70 2.05 -9.29
N ILE A 39 7.02 1.52 -10.30
CA ILE A 39 6.11 2.29 -11.15
C ILE A 39 4.68 1.76 -10.98
N TRP A 40 3.75 2.67 -10.72
CA TRP A 40 2.33 2.35 -10.56
C TRP A 40 1.52 2.95 -11.71
N THR A 41 0.90 2.11 -12.50
CA THR A 41 0.03 2.53 -13.60
C THR A 41 -1.41 2.19 -13.27
N THR A 42 -2.31 3.17 -13.36
CA THR A 42 -3.73 3.02 -13.05
C THR A 42 -4.60 3.49 -14.21
N LEU A 43 -5.56 2.68 -14.60
CA LEU A 43 -6.62 3.01 -15.51
C LEU A 43 -7.94 3.05 -14.75
N GLU A 44 -8.63 4.18 -14.79
CA GLU A 44 -9.93 4.37 -14.14
C GLU A 44 -10.98 4.66 -15.21
N ALA A 45 -12.08 3.95 -15.17
CA ALA A 45 -13.24 4.24 -15.99
C ALA A 45 -14.46 4.43 -15.10
N SER A 46 -15.27 5.43 -15.39
CA SER A 46 -16.46 5.67 -14.58
C SER A 46 -17.66 6.03 -15.44
N LYS A 47 -18.84 5.52 -15.05
CA LYS A 47 -20.09 5.75 -15.73
C LYS A 47 -21.15 6.31 -14.80
N LYS A 48 -21.66 7.50 -15.13
CA LYS A 48 -22.77 8.10 -14.42
C LYS A 48 -24.09 7.42 -14.84
N ILE A 49 -24.71 6.69 -13.92
CA ILE A 49 -26.04 6.09 -14.12
C ILE A 49 -27.13 7.14 -13.95
N ASN A 50 -26.97 8.01 -12.96
CA ASN A 50 -27.84 9.15 -12.72
C ASN A 50 -27.09 10.26 -11.94
N LYS A 51 -27.80 11.30 -11.50
CA LYS A 51 -27.21 12.45 -10.77
C LYS A 51 -26.52 12.07 -9.44
N LYS A 52 -26.85 10.90 -8.88
CA LYS A 52 -26.36 10.44 -7.58
C LYS A 52 -25.52 9.17 -7.64
N LEU A 53 -25.80 8.28 -8.58
CA LEU A 53 -25.16 6.98 -8.70
C LEU A 53 -24.15 6.96 -9.85
N LYS A 54 -22.94 6.49 -9.58
CA LYS A 54 -21.85 6.29 -10.52
C LYS A 54 -21.29 4.88 -10.35
N LEU A 55 -20.98 4.19 -11.44
CA LEU A 55 -20.20 2.96 -11.45
C LEU A 55 -18.74 3.32 -11.70
N ASP A 56 -17.84 2.66 -11.00
CA ASP A 56 -16.41 2.88 -11.07
C ASP A 56 -15.70 1.56 -11.38
N PHE A 57 -14.76 1.60 -12.32
CA PHE A 57 -13.89 0.48 -12.69
C PHE A 57 -12.45 0.95 -12.60
N GLU A 58 -11.58 0.07 -12.14
CA GLU A 58 -10.15 0.35 -11.96
C GLU A 58 -9.34 -0.85 -12.42
N ALA A 59 -8.24 -0.60 -13.14
CA ALA A 59 -7.18 -1.57 -13.39
C ALA A 59 -5.86 -0.95 -12.95
N GLU A 60 -5.07 -1.68 -12.18
CA GLU A 60 -3.78 -1.21 -11.67
C GLU A 60 -2.70 -2.24 -11.96
N LEU A 61 -1.56 -1.77 -12.43
CA LEU A 61 -0.31 -2.51 -12.57
C LEU A 61 0.75 -1.82 -11.71
N ARG A 62 1.44 -2.59 -10.90
CA ARG A 62 2.60 -2.12 -10.13
C ARG A 62 3.82 -2.95 -10.46
N THR A 63 4.95 -2.28 -10.52
CA THR A 63 6.27 -2.91 -10.64
C THR A 63 7.12 -2.57 -9.43
N ILE A 64 8.12 -3.38 -9.20
CA ILE A 64 9.19 -3.21 -8.22
C ILE A 64 10.53 -3.29 -8.94
N GLU A 65 11.63 -3.00 -8.25
CA GLU A 65 12.97 -2.93 -8.85
C GLU A 65 13.00 -2.07 -10.13
N GLY A 66 12.36 -0.89 -10.04
CA GLY A 66 12.10 -0.03 -11.19
C GLY A 66 10.99 -0.61 -12.08
N VAL A 67 11.34 -1.30 -13.14
CA VAL A 67 10.43 -2.00 -14.06
C VAL A 67 10.83 -3.48 -14.25
N GLY A 68 11.74 -3.97 -13.41
CA GLY A 68 12.30 -5.32 -13.53
C GLY A 68 11.25 -6.39 -13.30
N ASP A 69 10.47 -6.25 -12.24
CA ASP A 69 9.46 -7.23 -11.86
C ASP A 69 8.06 -6.63 -11.66
N ILE A 70 7.05 -7.45 -11.94
CA ILE A 70 5.65 -7.10 -11.65
C ILE A 70 5.33 -7.49 -10.21
N GLU A 71 5.10 -6.47 -9.36
CA GLU A 71 4.61 -6.68 -7.98
C GLU A 71 3.16 -7.14 -7.97
N ARG A 72 2.31 -6.47 -8.78
CA ARG A 72 0.87 -6.68 -8.69
C ARG A 72 0.11 -6.24 -9.94
N VAL A 73 -0.92 -7.03 -10.26
CA VAL A 73 -1.98 -6.64 -11.18
C VAL A 73 -3.30 -6.67 -10.41
N SER A 74 -4.15 -5.67 -10.57
CA SER A 74 -5.46 -5.68 -9.94
C SER A 74 -6.56 -5.14 -10.85
N LEU A 75 -7.77 -5.67 -10.66
CA LEU A 75 -8.99 -5.27 -11.34
C LEU A 75 -10.07 -4.98 -10.30
N GLY A 76 -10.66 -3.80 -10.36
CA GLY A 76 -11.68 -3.35 -9.43
C GLY A 76 -12.97 -2.94 -10.12
N ALA A 77 -14.09 -3.18 -9.45
CA ALA A 77 -15.39 -2.65 -9.80
C ALA A 77 -16.13 -2.19 -8.56
N GLY A 78 -16.87 -1.09 -8.67
CA GLY A 78 -17.59 -0.54 -7.55
C GLY A 78 -18.70 0.40 -7.97
N ALA A 79 -19.41 0.90 -6.97
CA ALA A 79 -20.42 1.91 -7.14
C ALA A 79 -20.24 3.01 -6.09
N SER A 80 -20.48 4.24 -6.49
CA SER A 80 -20.46 5.40 -5.60
C SER A 80 -21.81 6.12 -5.64
N TYR A 81 -22.30 6.51 -4.45
CA TYR A 81 -23.56 7.21 -4.27
C TYR A 81 -23.33 8.55 -3.58
N LYS A 82 -23.79 9.62 -4.21
CA LYS A 82 -23.68 10.98 -3.72
C LYS A 82 -24.92 11.36 -2.89
N PHE A 83 -24.78 11.39 -1.57
CA PHE A 83 -25.86 11.80 -0.67
C PHE A 83 -26.14 13.30 -0.76
N THR A 84 -25.05 14.09 -0.71
CA THR A 84 -25.07 15.55 -0.80
C THR A 84 -23.99 16.03 -1.75
N LYS A 85 -23.83 17.35 -1.92
CA LYS A 85 -22.74 17.94 -2.72
C LYS A 85 -21.35 17.70 -2.11
N TRP A 86 -21.30 17.41 -0.81
CA TRP A 86 -20.07 17.29 -0.03
C TRP A 86 -19.86 15.89 0.58
N LEU A 87 -20.82 14.96 0.46
CA LEU A 87 -20.75 13.64 1.06
C LEU A 87 -21.13 12.56 0.05
N LYS A 88 -20.24 11.59 -0.13
CA LYS A 88 -20.48 10.38 -0.94
C LYS A 88 -20.05 9.12 -0.18
N ALA A 89 -20.76 8.01 -0.40
CA ALA A 89 -20.30 6.68 -0.03
C ALA A 89 -19.98 5.88 -1.28
N SER A 90 -19.11 4.91 -1.14
CA SER A 90 -18.81 3.94 -2.21
C SER A 90 -18.56 2.56 -1.64
N ALA A 91 -18.93 1.53 -2.39
CA ALA A 91 -18.63 0.15 -2.12
C ALA A 91 -18.05 -0.49 -3.37
N GLY A 92 -17.15 -1.45 -3.21
CA GLY A 92 -16.55 -2.12 -4.35
C GLY A 92 -15.77 -3.38 -3.96
N TYR A 93 -15.39 -4.08 -5.00
CA TYR A 93 -14.58 -5.28 -4.95
C TYR A 93 -13.35 -5.09 -5.85
N ILE A 94 -12.21 -5.63 -5.41
CA ILE A 94 -10.95 -5.62 -6.16
C ILE A 94 -10.38 -7.03 -6.13
N PHE A 95 -10.17 -7.61 -7.28
CA PHE A 95 -9.34 -8.80 -7.46
C PHE A 95 -7.89 -8.35 -7.62
N ILE A 96 -6.98 -9.00 -6.91
CA ILE A 96 -5.56 -8.69 -6.90
C ILE A 96 -4.79 -9.98 -7.14
N TYR A 97 -3.90 -9.97 -8.11
CA TYR A 97 -2.91 -11.01 -8.33
C TYR A 97 -1.55 -10.39 -8.02
N SER A 98 -0.91 -10.85 -6.95
CA SER A 98 0.31 -10.26 -6.41
C SER A 98 1.45 -11.26 -6.35
N HIS A 99 2.63 -10.80 -6.69
CA HIS A 99 3.90 -11.50 -6.57
C HIS A 99 4.48 -11.23 -5.18
N SER A 100 4.73 -12.27 -4.41
CA SER A 100 5.54 -12.22 -3.20
C SER A 100 6.96 -12.55 -3.60
N LEU A 101 7.90 -11.66 -3.26
CA LEU A 101 9.32 -11.86 -3.58
C LEU A 101 9.92 -12.98 -2.74
N GLU A 102 11.11 -13.40 -3.12
CA GLU A 102 11.93 -14.30 -2.33
C GLU A 102 12.26 -13.64 -0.98
N GLU A 103 12.06 -14.38 0.11
CA GLU A 103 12.28 -13.89 1.48
C GLU A 103 13.29 -14.78 2.19
N LYS A 104 14.38 -14.17 2.67
CA LYS A 104 15.39 -14.83 3.49
C LYS A 104 15.06 -14.67 4.98
N LYS A 105 14.82 -15.79 5.68
CA LYS A 105 14.44 -15.83 7.09
C LYS A 105 15.60 -16.38 7.96
N PRO A 106 16.42 -15.50 8.58
CA PRO A 106 17.49 -15.95 9.47
C PRO A 106 16.92 -16.62 10.72
N LYS A 107 17.55 -17.69 11.16
CA LYS A 107 17.29 -18.36 12.44
C LYS A 107 18.24 -17.79 13.49
N THR A 108 17.71 -16.94 14.34
CA THR A 108 18.51 -16.23 15.34
C THR A 108 18.67 -17.00 16.66
N ASP A 109 17.94 -18.11 16.84
CA ASP A 109 17.85 -18.78 18.13
C ASP A 109 19.07 -19.66 18.47
N ASP A 110 19.85 -20.10 17.45
CA ASP A 110 21.00 -20.98 17.67
C ASP A 110 22.09 -20.69 16.60
N PRO A 111 22.83 -19.58 16.76
CA PRO A 111 23.90 -19.23 15.82
C PRO A 111 25.14 -20.09 16.00
N LEU A 112 25.82 -20.45 14.91
CA LEU A 112 27.16 -20.98 14.94
C LEU A 112 28.14 -19.86 15.26
N ILE A 113 28.79 -19.92 16.43
CA ILE A 113 29.77 -18.93 16.86
C ILE A 113 31.16 -19.58 16.79
N ILE A 114 32.09 -18.96 16.05
CA ILE A 114 33.48 -19.41 15.91
C ILE A 114 34.38 -18.28 16.38
N ASP A 115 35.14 -18.55 17.44
CA ASP A 115 36.02 -17.55 18.04
C ASP A 115 37.06 -17.02 17.06
N GLY A 116 37.14 -15.69 16.94
CA GLY A 116 38.05 -15.00 16.03
C GLY A 116 37.62 -14.97 14.56
N ILE A 117 36.53 -15.67 14.17
CA ILE A 117 36.01 -15.70 12.80
C ILE A 117 34.67 -14.97 12.71
N GLY A 118 33.66 -15.33 13.53
CA GLY A 118 32.39 -14.62 13.51
C GLY A 118 31.19 -15.42 14.01
N THR A 119 30.00 -14.83 13.81
CA THR A 119 28.70 -15.44 14.13
C THR A 119 27.92 -15.68 12.85
N PHE A 120 27.45 -16.91 12.65
CA PHE A 120 26.79 -17.36 11.44
C PHE A 120 25.39 -17.87 11.78
N TYR A 121 24.38 -17.35 11.10
CA TYR A 121 22.99 -17.73 11.31
C TYR A 121 22.51 -18.62 10.19
N ASP A 122 21.96 -19.76 10.52
CA ASP A 122 21.18 -20.59 9.61
C ASP A 122 20.02 -19.76 9.06
N TYR A 123 19.56 -20.07 7.87
CA TYR A 123 18.39 -19.40 7.33
C TYR A 123 17.56 -20.30 6.43
N ASN A 124 16.30 -19.95 6.30
CA ASN A 124 15.40 -20.49 5.30
C ASN A 124 15.13 -19.43 4.23
N VAL A 125 14.90 -19.88 3.02
CA VAL A 125 14.52 -19.02 1.89
C VAL A 125 13.17 -19.49 1.40
N ASP A 126 12.15 -18.62 1.53
CA ASP A 126 10.87 -18.79 0.85
C ASP A 126 11.03 -18.30 -0.57
N HIS A 127 10.88 -19.18 -1.57
CA HIS A 127 10.97 -18.76 -2.96
C HIS A 127 9.79 -17.89 -3.37
N ALA A 128 10.01 -17.05 -4.37
CA ALA A 128 8.97 -16.16 -4.89
C ALA A 128 7.76 -16.93 -5.41
N TYR A 129 6.55 -16.41 -5.18
CA TYR A 129 5.30 -17.03 -5.61
C TYR A 129 4.21 -16.01 -5.88
N TRP A 130 3.21 -16.42 -6.64
CA TRP A 130 2.04 -15.63 -6.94
C TRP A 130 0.87 -16.02 -6.06
N THR A 131 0.08 -15.03 -5.61
CA THR A 131 -1.11 -15.27 -4.79
C THR A 131 -2.28 -14.39 -5.22
N GLU A 132 -3.48 -14.92 -5.05
CA GLU A 132 -4.73 -14.21 -5.32
C GLU A 132 -5.25 -13.58 -4.05
N ARG A 133 -5.70 -12.31 -4.16
CA ARG A 133 -6.32 -11.59 -3.04
C ARG A 133 -7.68 -11.04 -3.49
N HIS A 134 -8.67 -11.23 -2.66
CA HIS A 134 -10.03 -10.72 -2.83
C HIS A 134 -10.28 -9.61 -1.82
N ARG A 135 -10.53 -8.41 -2.30
CA ARG A 135 -10.65 -7.23 -1.46
C ARG A 135 -12.02 -6.58 -1.62
N PHE A 136 -12.77 -6.51 -0.54
CA PHE A 136 -14.01 -5.75 -0.46
C PHE A 136 -13.76 -4.46 0.27
N HIS A 137 -14.42 -3.37 -0.14
CA HIS A 137 -14.29 -2.11 0.55
C HIS A 137 -15.60 -1.34 0.62
N LEU A 138 -15.75 -0.62 1.72
CA LEU A 138 -16.79 0.39 1.93
C LEU A 138 -16.10 1.70 2.28
N SER A 139 -16.47 2.81 1.62
CA SER A 139 -15.85 4.10 1.85
C SER A 139 -16.85 5.20 2.05
N LEU A 140 -16.51 6.14 2.93
CA LEU A 140 -17.21 7.40 3.10
C LEU A 140 -16.24 8.53 2.78
N THR A 141 -16.65 9.48 1.92
CA THR A 141 -15.81 10.62 1.53
C THR A 141 -16.54 11.92 1.77
N GLY A 142 -15.94 12.79 2.57
CA GLY A 142 -16.34 14.16 2.76
C GLY A 142 -15.47 15.11 1.93
N GLU A 143 -16.08 16.10 1.27
CA GLU A 143 -15.38 17.08 0.42
C GLU A 143 -15.72 18.50 0.89
N TYR A 144 -14.72 19.35 1.01
CA TYR A 144 -14.90 20.75 1.40
C TYR A 144 -14.01 21.67 0.57
N LYS A 145 -14.60 22.72 -0.03
CA LYS A 145 -13.88 23.67 -0.87
C LYS A 145 -13.68 25.01 -0.13
N ILE A 146 -12.42 25.44 -0.03
CA ILE A 146 -11.99 26.71 0.54
C ILE A 146 -11.33 27.52 -0.57
N GLY A 147 -12.05 28.49 -1.13
CA GLY A 147 -11.53 29.25 -2.26
C GLY A 147 -11.23 28.35 -3.45
N ARG A 148 -9.93 28.20 -3.78
CA ARG A 148 -9.45 27.36 -4.87
C ARG A 148 -8.91 26.00 -4.40
N VAL A 149 -8.88 25.76 -3.11
CA VAL A 149 -8.41 24.49 -2.54
C VAL A 149 -9.61 23.61 -2.20
N GLU A 150 -9.61 22.38 -2.71
CA GLU A 150 -10.55 21.34 -2.34
C GLU A 150 -9.85 20.35 -1.41
N LEU A 151 -10.41 20.21 -0.21
CA LEU A 151 -9.99 19.21 0.77
C LEU A 151 -10.98 18.05 0.73
N SER A 152 -10.48 16.83 0.72
CA SER A 152 -11.31 15.63 0.86
C SER A 152 -10.71 14.68 1.90
N LEU A 153 -11.58 14.19 2.81
CA LEU A 153 -11.25 13.10 3.72
C LEU A 153 -12.04 11.87 3.32
N ARG A 154 -11.33 10.78 3.11
CA ARG A 154 -11.92 9.47 2.81
C ARG A 154 -11.58 8.49 3.91
N GLU A 155 -12.60 7.94 4.55
CA GLU A 155 -12.51 6.77 5.42
C GLU A 155 -12.92 5.55 4.61
N ARG A 156 -12.09 4.49 4.60
CA ARG A 156 -12.34 3.25 3.88
C ARG A 156 -12.08 2.05 4.79
N LEU A 157 -13.14 1.33 5.10
CA LEU A 157 -13.05 0.00 5.68
C LEU A 157 -12.81 -0.99 4.55
N GLN A 158 -11.80 -1.83 4.70
CA GLN A 158 -11.33 -2.77 3.70
C GLN A 158 -11.16 -4.14 4.34
N TYR A 159 -11.75 -5.16 3.75
CA TYR A 159 -11.55 -6.56 4.10
C TYR A 159 -10.84 -7.26 2.95
N THR A 160 -9.72 -7.90 3.23
CA THR A 160 -8.92 -8.62 2.25
C THR A 160 -8.77 -10.08 2.67
N ARG A 161 -9.12 -11.00 1.77
CA ARG A 161 -8.80 -12.42 1.86
C ARG A 161 -7.66 -12.70 0.88
N THR A 162 -6.56 -13.23 1.38
CA THR A 162 -5.45 -13.77 0.59
C THR A 162 -5.60 -15.27 0.52
N ASN A 163 -5.68 -15.85 -0.67
CA ASN A 163 -5.81 -17.29 -0.85
C ASN A 163 -4.52 -18.01 -0.43
N SER A 164 -4.63 -19.28 -0.05
CA SER A 164 -3.46 -20.12 0.16
C SER A 164 -2.67 -20.30 -1.13
N ALA A 165 -1.38 -20.44 -1.00
CA ALA A 165 -0.45 -20.70 -2.10
C ALA A 165 0.58 -21.77 -1.67
N VAL A 166 1.18 -22.45 -2.63
CA VAL A 166 2.31 -23.34 -2.38
C VAL A 166 3.54 -22.68 -2.95
N THR A 167 4.60 -22.58 -2.15
CA THR A 167 5.93 -22.15 -2.57
C THR A 167 6.94 -23.18 -2.12
N ASP A 168 8.16 -23.14 -2.65
CA ASP A 168 9.25 -23.95 -2.16
C ASP A 168 9.99 -23.19 -1.05
N GLU A 169 10.30 -23.89 0.05
CA GLU A 169 11.20 -23.42 1.09
C GLU A 169 12.54 -24.14 1.00
N SER A 170 13.63 -23.40 0.88
CA SER A 170 15.00 -23.92 0.91
C SER A 170 15.65 -23.64 2.26
N LYS A 171 16.23 -24.67 2.90
CA LYS A 171 16.87 -24.58 4.21
C LYS A 171 18.37 -24.60 4.07
N TYR A 172 19.02 -23.52 4.46
CA TYR A 172 20.47 -23.36 4.44
C TYR A 172 21.03 -23.45 5.86
N ARG A 173 22.10 -24.26 6.03
CA ARG A 173 22.73 -24.50 7.32
C ARG A 173 24.23 -24.30 7.23
N TRP A 174 24.80 -23.68 8.26
CA TRP A 174 26.24 -23.52 8.41
C TRP A 174 26.83 -24.77 9.06
N HIS A 175 27.92 -25.27 8.48
CA HIS A 175 28.68 -26.40 9.01
C HIS A 175 30.07 -25.94 9.40
N GLN A 176 30.42 -26.17 10.67
CA GLN A 176 31.76 -25.92 11.19
C GLN A 176 32.80 -26.71 10.43
N GLN A 177 33.92 -26.09 10.10
CA GLN A 177 35.04 -26.70 9.39
C GLN A 177 36.30 -26.65 10.24
N PHE A 178 37.18 -27.64 10.05
CA PHE A 178 38.46 -27.74 10.75
C PHE A 178 39.59 -27.94 9.75
N ASP A 179 40.76 -27.35 10.02
CA ASP A 179 41.96 -27.61 9.26
C ASP A 179 42.60 -28.96 9.67
N ALA A 180 43.75 -29.28 9.05
CA ALA A 180 44.49 -30.53 9.34
C ALA A 180 45.03 -30.60 10.79
N ASP A 181 45.16 -29.47 11.46
CA ASP A 181 45.62 -29.31 12.86
C ASP A 181 44.48 -29.18 13.85
N PHE A 182 43.23 -29.43 13.40
CA PHE A 182 41.98 -29.31 14.19
C PHE A 182 41.66 -27.88 14.68
N ASN A 183 42.21 -26.85 14.04
CA ASN A 183 41.78 -25.49 14.31
C ASN A 183 40.47 -25.18 13.55
N GLU A 184 39.58 -24.42 14.18
CA GLU A 184 38.37 -23.94 13.53
C GLU A 184 38.71 -22.98 12.38
N ILE A 185 38.11 -23.20 11.23
CA ILE A 185 38.26 -22.36 10.05
C ILE A 185 36.87 -21.85 9.62
N GLU A 186 36.82 -21.02 8.55
CA GLU A 186 35.59 -20.47 8.02
C GLU A 186 34.55 -21.56 7.72
N PRO A 187 33.32 -21.48 8.25
CA PRO A 187 32.30 -22.49 8.08
C PRO A 187 31.77 -22.50 6.65
N THR A 188 31.25 -23.64 6.23
CA THR A 188 30.64 -23.80 4.91
C THR A 188 29.13 -23.74 5.02
N LEU A 189 28.50 -22.97 4.14
CA LEU A 189 27.04 -22.93 3.99
C LEU A 189 26.59 -24.03 3.05
N GLU A 190 25.65 -24.85 3.48
CA GLU A 190 25.10 -25.97 2.69
C GLU A 190 23.58 -25.86 2.59
N LEU A 191 23.05 -26.15 1.38
CA LEU A 191 21.62 -26.37 1.17
C LEU A 191 21.27 -27.76 1.70
N LYS A 192 20.50 -27.82 2.78
CA LYS A 192 20.09 -29.07 3.42
C LYS A 192 18.93 -29.74 2.70
N GLU A 193 17.90 -28.96 2.37
CA GLU A 193 16.73 -29.45 1.66
C GLU A 193 15.97 -28.30 0.99
N THR A 194 15.19 -28.63 -0.03
CA THR A 194 14.13 -27.79 -0.59
C THR A 194 12.85 -28.60 -0.58
N ALA A 195 11.79 -28.04 0.03
CA ALA A 195 10.50 -28.73 0.18
C ALA A 195 9.34 -27.74 -0.06
N PRO A 196 8.21 -28.24 -0.62
CA PRO A 196 7.03 -27.39 -0.76
C PRO A 196 6.48 -26.98 0.60
N GLU A 197 6.17 -25.68 0.74
CA GLU A 197 5.54 -25.09 1.91
C GLU A 197 4.17 -24.51 1.55
N LEU A 198 3.16 -24.84 2.35
CA LEU A 198 1.83 -24.28 2.20
C LEU A 198 1.74 -22.95 2.96
N LYS A 199 1.56 -21.86 2.24
CA LYS A 199 1.18 -20.57 2.80
C LYS A 199 -0.34 -20.57 2.99
N GLU A 200 -0.78 -20.48 4.23
CA GLU A 200 -2.20 -20.55 4.58
C GLU A 200 -3.00 -19.32 4.13
N THR A 201 -4.32 -19.48 4.02
CA THR A 201 -5.23 -18.36 3.75
C THR A 201 -5.17 -17.34 4.88
N LYS A 202 -4.97 -16.07 4.52
CA LYS A 202 -4.94 -14.94 5.48
C LYS A 202 -6.14 -14.02 5.27
N TYR A 203 -6.57 -13.39 6.35
CA TYR A 203 -7.66 -12.41 6.36
C TYR A 203 -7.19 -11.15 7.06
N ASN A 204 -7.39 -10.00 6.44
CA ASN A 204 -6.99 -8.70 7.00
C ASN A 204 -8.13 -7.69 6.88
N THR A 205 -8.43 -7.02 8.00
CA THR A 205 -9.37 -5.90 8.04
C THR A 205 -8.60 -4.62 8.33
N THR A 206 -8.67 -3.66 7.42
CA THR A 206 -7.90 -2.42 7.50
C THR A 206 -8.81 -1.20 7.37
N LEU A 207 -8.65 -0.23 8.26
CA LEU A 207 -9.20 1.12 8.09
C LEU A 207 -8.15 1.99 7.39
N ARG A 208 -8.56 2.65 6.29
CA ARG A 208 -7.71 3.56 5.53
C ARG A 208 -8.28 4.95 5.57
N SER A 209 -7.55 5.87 6.19
CA SER A 209 -7.92 7.28 6.33
C SER A 209 -7.06 8.12 5.40
N ARG A 210 -7.65 8.73 4.34
CA ARG A 210 -6.92 9.55 3.37
C ARG A 210 -7.40 10.98 3.39
N LEU A 211 -6.49 11.89 3.67
CA LEU A 211 -6.67 13.32 3.44
C LEU A 211 -6.01 13.71 2.11
N THR A 212 -6.75 14.42 1.25
CA THR A 212 -6.24 14.95 -0.02
C THR A 212 -6.55 16.43 -0.13
N ALA A 213 -5.57 17.21 -0.57
CA ALA A 213 -5.72 18.60 -0.95
C ALA A 213 -5.48 18.74 -2.46
N LYS A 214 -6.40 19.39 -3.18
CA LYS A 214 -6.28 19.70 -4.61
C LYS A 214 -6.36 21.20 -4.80
N TRP A 215 -5.55 21.75 -5.67
CA TRP A 215 -5.53 23.18 -5.98
C TRP A 215 -6.07 23.44 -7.38
N ASP A 216 -7.25 24.09 -7.47
CA ASP A 216 -7.91 24.51 -8.70
C ASP A 216 -7.30 25.83 -9.20
N ILE A 217 -6.34 25.76 -10.11
CA ILE A 217 -5.69 26.93 -10.69
C ILE A 217 -6.58 27.50 -11.79
N ALA A 218 -6.97 28.78 -11.65
CA ALA A 218 -7.90 29.42 -12.59
C ALA A 218 -7.36 29.35 -14.03
N LYS A 219 -8.21 28.97 -14.96
CA LYS A 219 -7.93 28.86 -16.41
C LYS A 219 -6.78 27.89 -16.75
N CYS A 220 -6.37 27.03 -15.81
CA CYS A 220 -5.34 26.01 -16.01
C CYS A 220 -5.99 24.64 -16.05
N LYS A 221 -5.52 23.79 -16.97
CA LYS A 221 -5.95 22.40 -17.05
C LYS A 221 -5.22 21.47 -16.06
N VAL A 222 -4.18 22.00 -15.41
CA VAL A 222 -3.40 21.28 -14.40
C VAL A 222 -4.00 21.52 -13.02
N THR A 223 -4.22 20.45 -12.27
CA THR A 223 -4.68 20.47 -10.88
C THR A 223 -3.65 19.76 -10.02
N PRO A 224 -2.74 20.50 -9.34
CA PRO A 224 -1.82 19.91 -8.36
C PRO A 224 -2.58 19.30 -7.19
N PHE A 225 -2.03 18.24 -6.60
CA PHE A 225 -2.57 17.64 -5.39
C PHE A 225 -1.48 17.10 -4.48
N ALA A 226 -1.81 17.00 -3.20
CA ALA A 226 -1.05 16.25 -2.21
C ALA A 226 -2.00 15.43 -1.37
N SER A 227 -1.55 14.27 -0.89
CA SER A 227 -2.34 13.44 0.03
C SER A 227 -1.46 12.68 1.00
N VAL A 228 -2.06 12.43 2.19
CA VAL A 228 -1.54 11.52 3.20
C VAL A 228 -2.60 10.44 3.43
N GLU A 229 -2.19 9.18 3.50
CA GLU A 229 -3.07 8.05 3.76
C GLU A 229 -2.48 7.17 4.84
N LEU A 230 -3.27 6.91 5.87
CA LEU A 230 -2.96 6.04 7.00
C LEU A 230 -3.65 4.69 6.81
N TYR A 231 -2.97 3.62 7.17
CA TYR A 231 -3.50 2.26 7.19
C TYR A 231 -3.44 1.74 8.62
N THR A 232 -4.60 1.47 9.19
CA THR A 232 -4.72 0.94 10.54
C THR A 232 -5.29 -0.46 10.47
N ARG A 233 -4.53 -1.46 10.92
CA ARG A 233 -4.99 -2.84 11.01
C ARG A 233 -5.94 -2.97 12.19
N LEU A 234 -7.09 -3.61 11.96
CA LEU A 234 -8.14 -3.76 12.97
C LEU A 234 -8.15 -5.15 13.60
N ASP A 235 -7.53 -6.14 12.97
CA ASP A 235 -7.57 -7.54 13.41
C ASP A 235 -6.77 -7.77 14.70
N ASP A 236 -5.65 -7.08 14.87
CA ASP A 236 -4.73 -7.24 15.99
C ASP A 236 -4.47 -5.95 16.79
N TRP A 237 -5.14 -4.86 16.42
CA TRP A 237 -5.03 -3.53 17.05
C TRP A 237 -3.58 -3.02 17.18
N LYS A 238 -2.68 -3.47 16.30
CA LYS A 238 -1.27 -3.04 16.30
C LYS A 238 -1.05 -1.57 15.93
N GLY A 239 -2.13 -0.85 15.61
CA GLY A 239 -2.07 0.56 15.28
C GLY A 239 -1.88 0.84 13.80
N CYS A 240 -1.01 1.79 13.47
CA CYS A 240 -0.74 2.18 12.08
C CYS A 240 0.32 1.27 11.48
N ASP A 241 -0.06 0.44 10.49
CA ASP A 241 0.88 -0.43 9.79
C ASP A 241 1.64 0.30 8.69
N LYS A 242 1.00 1.34 8.10
CA LYS A 242 1.54 1.97 6.90
C LYS A 242 1.06 3.39 6.72
N MET A 243 1.96 4.25 6.26
CA MET A 243 1.67 5.60 5.81
C MET A 243 2.06 5.78 4.36
N ARG A 244 1.23 6.49 3.59
CA ARG A 244 1.55 6.91 2.21
C ARG A 244 1.44 8.40 2.05
N TYR A 245 2.46 8.97 1.45
CA TYR A 245 2.52 10.36 1.08
C TYR A 245 2.55 10.45 -0.44
N ARG A 246 1.68 11.28 -1.03
CA ARG A 246 1.65 11.49 -2.47
C ARG A 246 1.65 12.97 -2.78
N ILE A 247 2.43 13.35 -3.79
CA ILE A 247 2.40 14.67 -4.39
C ILE A 247 2.38 14.52 -5.91
N GLY A 248 1.56 15.29 -6.58
CA GLY A 248 1.42 15.14 -8.02
C GLY A 248 0.53 16.19 -8.65
N ALA A 249 0.20 15.96 -9.92
CA ALA A 249 -0.71 16.80 -10.66
C ALA A 249 -1.56 15.95 -11.63
N SER A 250 -2.81 16.38 -11.82
CA SER A 250 -3.71 15.86 -12.85
C SER A 250 -3.85 16.88 -13.96
N TYR A 251 -3.82 16.45 -15.23
CA TYR A 251 -4.04 17.25 -16.41
C TYR A 251 -5.32 16.83 -17.11
N LYS A 252 -6.24 17.78 -17.28
CA LYS A 252 -7.49 17.55 -18.03
C LYS A 252 -7.22 17.65 -19.54
N ILE A 253 -7.24 16.52 -20.22
CA ILE A 253 -7.13 16.46 -21.68
C ILE A 253 -8.39 17.12 -22.30
N ASN A 254 -9.55 16.66 -21.88
CA ASN A 254 -10.86 17.19 -22.24
C ASN A 254 -11.83 17.08 -21.05
N LYS A 255 -13.16 17.22 -21.28
CA LYS A 255 -14.17 17.14 -20.21
C LYS A 255 -14.31 15.74 -19.58
N ASP A 256 -13.99 14.70 -20.32
CA ASP A 256 -14.23 13.30 -19.96
C ASP A 256 -12.91 12.55 -19.65
N ASN A 257 -11.75 13.09 -20.05
CA ASN A 257 -10.45 12.40 -19.97
C ASN A 257 -9.42 13.23 -19.20
N SER A 258 -8.71 12.57 -18.31
CA SER A 258 -7.57 13.16 -17.59
C SER A 258 -6.44 12.16 -17.41
N VAL A 259 -5.20 12.70 -17.33
CA VAL A 259 -4.01 11.97 -16.92
C VAL A 259 -3.50 12.53 -15.62
N SER A 260 -2.86 11.72 -14.81
CA SER A 260 -2.19 12.14 -13.60
C SER A 260 -0.78 11.56 -13.51
N LEU A 261 0.12 12.35 -12.95
CA LEU A 261 1.47 11.94 -12.59
C LEU A 261 1.68 12.28 -11.14
N PHE A 262 2.23 11.36 -10.36
CA PHE A 262 2.54 11.60 -8.95
C PHE A 262 3.80 10.85 -8.52
N TYR A 263 4.46 11.40 -7.53
CA TYR A 263 5.44 10.72 -6.72
C TYR A 263 4.78 10.27 -5.43
N MET A 264 5.15 9.10 -4.96
CA MET A 264 4.68 8.52 -3.71
C MET A 264 5.86 8.00 -2.89
N TYR A 265 5.78 8.23 -1.60
CA TYR A 265 6.59 7.55 -0.59
C TYR A 265 5.68 6.72 0.31
N GLN A 266 6.05 5.48 0.54
CA GLN A 266 5.39 4.56 1.45
C GLN A 266 6.32 4.23 2.59
N ASP A 267 5.88 4.49 3.81
CA ASP A 267 6.50 4.03 5.04
C ASP A 267 5.64 2.88 5.58
N ALA A 268 6.17 1.68 5.58
CA ALA A 268 5.45 0.47 5.93
C ALA A 268 6.26 -0.35 6.92
N ASN A 269 5.55 -0.91 7.91
CA ASN A 269 6.07 -1.92 8.83
C ASN A 269 5.44 -3.29 8.53
N ASP A 270 4.97 -3.50 7.31
CA ASP A 270 4.23 -4.67 6.87
C ASP A 270 5.03 -5.41 5.81
N ASP A 271 5.26 -6.71 6.02
CA ASP A 271 5.98 -7.59 5.11
C ASP A 271 5.26 -7.75 3.74
N ASP A 272 3.94 -7.47 3.69
CA ASP A 272 3.13 -7.61 2.47
C ASP A 272 3.33 -6.47 1.44
N GLU A 273 3.80 -5.29 1.85
CA GLU A 273 4.05 -4.14 0.96
C GLU A 273 5.26 -3.35 1.51
N PRO A 274 6.42 -3.43 0.87
CA PRO A 274 7.67 -2.90 1.39
C PRO A 274 7.68 -1.38 1.52
N LYS A 275 8.59 -0.88 2.33
CA LYS A 275 8.95 0.53 2.39
C LYS A 275 9.59 0.94 1.07
N GLY A 276 9.17 2.08 0.50
CA GLY A 276 9.74 2.46 -0.77
C GLY A 276 9.11 3.68 -1.43
N HIS A 277 9.53 3.90 -2.65
CA HIS A 277 9.16 5.02 -3.48
C HIS A 277 8.47 4.54 -4.76
N ALA A 278 7.54 5.30 -5.28
CA ALA A 278 6.95 5.02 -6.59
C ALA A 278 6.67 6.28 -7.39
N ILE A 279 6.78 6.15 -8.71
CA ILE A 279 6.18 7.09 -9.65
C ILE A 279 4.86 6.49 -10.15
N GLY A 280 3.78 7.26 -10.05
CA GLY A 280 2.47 6.83 -10.49
C GLY A 280 2.00 7.55 -11.73
N LEU A 281 1.46 6.78 -12.68
CA LEU A 281 0.77 7.23 -13.86
C LEU A 281 -0.70 6.83 -13.78
N GLY A 282 -1.60 7.78 -13.93
CA GLY A 282 -3.04 7.50 -13.96
C GLY A 282 -3.68 8.01 -15.24
N TYR A 283 -4.61 7.24 -15.77
CA TYR A 283 -5.51 7.69 -16.81
C TYR A 283 -6.95 7.46 -16.36
N SER A 284 -7.78 8.50 -16.44
CA SER A 284 -9.18 8.42 -16.01
C SER A 284 -10.11 8.86 -17.15
N ILE A 285 -11.20 8.07 -17.36
CA ILE A 285 -12.23 8.35 -18.34
C ILE A 285 -13.62 8.35 -17.68
N ASP A 286 -14.40 9.40 -17.93
CA ASP A 286 -15.84 9.50 -17.60
C ASP A 286 -16.66 9.12 -18.83
N LEU A 287 -17.48 8.03 -18.73
CA LEU A 287 -18.31 7.43 -19.79
C LEU A 287 -19.77 7.92 -19.74
#